data_b195ff752640c6e43d212b6aee42c15b
#
_entry.id   b195ff752640c6e43d212b6aee42c15b
#
_cell.length_a   1.000
_cell.length_b   1.000
_cell.length_c   1.000
_cell.angle_alpha   90.00
_cell.angle_beta   90.00
_cell.angle_gamma   90.00
#
_symmetry.space_group_name_H-M   'P 1'
#
loop_
_entity.id
_entity.type
_entity.pdbx_description
1 polymer ?
#
loop_
_entity_poly.entity_id
_entity_poly.type
_entity_poly.pdbx_seq_one_letter_code
_entity_poly.pdbx_strand_id
1 'polypeptide(L)'
;MNSNTFTLGIIRETREDESRAPLVPNHVTKIKEKYNHVNILVQPSKNRCFSDLEYKNAGAIIQEDLNECNIILGVKEIGTNLLNENKTYLFFSHTSKIQSDNSSSTQGTPGMDKKELIKTILEKDITLIDYENIRNKYGARYLGFGRFAGIVGCYNSLSLYKKFIKKINMKRAFELKNYESLIKEIVNNKFSEIKILVTGDGRVAKGVLELLQKTNITEISKEEYLNKKFSYPVFCNLKTEDYVKSNSKNTFNLQHFIEFPNDYKSKAHEYLLSTNVLISAHYWDPHSPKIFELKNLNKYLNLQVIGDITCDLNGSIPTTLKSTTIKDPYFYYNKKELSECSQTEESIAVMAVDNLPSELPRDSSTEFGDGVLNEVLPFIIGKDDGRIYNATIIKKGKFLSRYSYIEKYIKK
;
A
#
# COMPACT_ATOMS: atom_id res chain seq x y z
N MET A 1 29.82 34.56 5.04
CA MET A 1 28.99 33.75 4.13
C MET A 1 27.91 33.08 4.98
N ASN A 2 26.69 33.63 5.00
CA ASN A 2 25.59 32.95 5.66
C ASN A 2 25.26 31.67 4.83
N SER A 3 25.78 30.53 5.26
CA SER A 3 25.30 29.26 4.73
C SER A 3 23.85 29.17 5.14
N ASN A 4 22.92 29.32 4.16
CA ASN A 4 21.50 29.12 4.40
C ASN A 4 21.31 27.67 4.88
N THR A 5 21.23 27.48 6.18
CA THR A 5 21.02 26.18 6.82
C THR A 5 19.63 25.71 6.42
N PHE A 6 19.54 24.52 5.83
CA PHE A 6 18.26 23.87 5.50
C PHE A 6 17.90 22.88 6.61
N THR A 7 16.71 22.99 7.17
CA THR A 7 16.26 22.13 8.27
C THR A 7 15.11 21.22 7.81
N LEU A 8 15.33 19.91 7.94
CA LEU A 8 14.39 18.86 7.61
C LEU A 8 13.78 18.31 8.90
N GLY A 9 12.46 18.23 8.98
CA GLY A 9 11.72 17.63 10.10
C GLY A 9 11.24 16.22 9.78
N ILE A 10 11.30 15.31 10.74
CA ILE A 10 10.61 14.02 10.71
C ILE A 10 9.57 14.04 11.83
N ILE A 11 8.28 14.11 11.44
CA ILE A 11 7.17 14.12 12.40
C ILE A 11 6.89 12.69 12.88
N ARG A 12 6.37 12.54 14.09
CA ARG A 12 5.86 11.24 14.54
C ARG A 12 4.51 10.94 13.91
N GLU A 13 4.31 9.70 13.59
CA GLU A 13 3.01 9.20 13.12
C GLU A 13 2.03 9.15 14.29
N THR A 14 0.75 9.43 14.01
CA THR A 14 -0.31 9.46 15.02
C THR A 14 -1.24 8.24 14.93
N ARG A 15 -1.25 7.54 13.81
CA ARG A 15 -1.98 6.30 13.64
C ARG A 15 -1.35 5.21 14.50
N GLU A 16 -2.14 4.50 15.32
CA GLU A 16 -1.66 3.52 16.31
C GLU A 16 -0.83 2.39 15.69
N ASP A 17 -1.24 1.89 14.53
CA ASP A 17 -0.55 0.79 13.82
C ASP A 17 0.46 1.29 12.76
N GLU A 18 0.86 2.57 12.81
CA GLU A 18 1.88 3.14 11.92
C GLU A 18 3.19 3.35 12.66
N SER A 19 4.13 2.47 12.42
CA SER A 19 5.47 2.53 13.02
C SER A 19 6.58 2.80 12.01
N ARG A 20 6.23 2.98 10.73
CA ARG A 20 7.19 3.34 9.69
C ARG A 20 7.69 4.76 9.85
N ALA A 21 8.79 5.08 9.16
CA ALA A 21 9.35 6.41 9.09
C ALA A 21 9.73 6.76 7.64
N PRO A 22 9.63 8.05 7.22
CA PRO A 22 9.98 8.47 5.87
C PRO A 22 11.48 8.40 5.58
N LEU A 23 12.30 8.52 6.61
CA LEU A 23 13.75 8.38 6.60
C LEU A 23 14.18 7.60 7.84
N VAL A 24 15.11 6.67 7.70
CA VAL A 24 15.66 5.89 8.82
C VAL A 24 17.02 6.46 9.27
N PRO A 25 17.57 6.07 10.45
CA PRO A 25 18.85 6.60 10.95
C PRO A 25 19.99 6.54 9.94
N ASN A 26 20.12 5.46 9.18
CA ASN A 26 21.16 5.37 8.12
C ASN A 26 21.00 6.46 7.04
N HIS A 27 19.76 6.86 6.71
CA HIS A 27 19.53 7.97 5.78
C HIS A 27 19.94 9.30 6.38
N VAL A 28 19.74 9.50 7.69
CA VAL A 28 20.24 10.70 8.39
C VAL A 28 21.74 10.83 8.25
N THR A 29 22.48 9.75 8.50
CA THR A 29 23.96 9.74 8.32
C THR A 29 24.33 10.11 6.88
N LYS A 30 23.75 9.45 5.88
CA LYS A 30 24.01 9.72 4.46
C LYS A 30 23.68 11.17 4.05
N ILE A 31 22.60 11.73 4.58
CA ILE A 31 22.21 13.12 4.30
C ILE A 31 23.23 14.09 4.88
N LYS A 32 23.68 13.89 6.12
CA LYS A 32 24.68 14.73 6.76
C LYS A 32 26.04 14.67 6.08
N GLU A 33 26.43 13.51 5.59
CA GLU A 33 27.65 13.33 4.79
C GLU A 33 27.58 14.05 3.45
N LYS A 34 26.44 13.99 2.78
CA LYS A 34 26.26 14.57 1.44
C LYS A 34 25.93 16.07 1.46
N TYR A 35 25.20 16.51 2.49
CA TYR A 35 24.66 17.87 2.62
C TYR A 35 24.99 18.43 4.02
N ASN A 36 26.23 18.88 4.22
CA ASN A 36 26.74 19.38 5.51
C ASN A 36 25.98 20.60 6.09
N HIS A 37 25.22 21.31 5.24
CA HIS A 37 24.37 22.45 5.63
C HIS A 37 22.93 22.03 5.99
N VAL A 38 22.61 20.72 5.97
CA VAL A 38 21.28 20.22 6.32
C VAL A 38 21.22 19.77 7.78
N ASN A 39 20.33 20.37 8.55
CA ASN A 39 19.94 19.89 9.87
C ASN A 39 18.73 18.95 9.78
N ILE A 40 18.67 17.96 10.66
CA ILE A 40 17.59 17.01 10.72
C ILE A 40 17.03 16.97 12.13
N LEU A 41 15.78 17.36 12.27
CA LEU A 41 15.01 17.32 13.51
C LEU A 41 14.04 16.15 13.48
N VAL A 42 13.94 15.44 14.58
CA VAL A 42 13.08 14.26 14.68
C VAL A 42 12.23 14.39 15.95
N GLN A 43 10.90 14.37 15.80
CA GLN A 43 10.02 14.33 16.96
C GLN A 43 10.19 13.02 17.74
N PRO A 44 10.22 13.06 19.07
CA PRO A 44 10.23 11.85 19.90
C PRO A 44 9.03 10.94 19.59
N SER A 45 9.26 9.63 19.50
CA SER A 45 8.18 8.67 19.23
C SER A 45 8.47 7.31 19.86
N LYS A 46 7.51 6.83 20.65
CA LYS A 46 7.54 5.46 21.20
C LYS A 46 7.03 4.40 20.21
N ASN A 47 6.27 4.82 19.19
CA ASN A 47 5.66 3.91 18.22
C ASN A 47 6.54 3.66 16.98
N ARG A 48 7.48 4.55 16.70
CA ARG A 48 8.37 4.44 15.53
C ARG A 48 9.31 3.24 15.66
N CYS A 49 9.47 2.47 14.59
CA CYS A 49 10.28 1.25 14.56
C CYS A 49 11.80 1.47 14.73
N PHE A 50 12.27 2.71 14.67
CA PHE A 50 13.61 3.14 15.04
C PHE A 50 13.52 4.08 16.23
N SER A 51 14.29 3.80 17.27
CA SER A 51 14.30 4.58 18.51
C SER A 51 14.88 5.99 18.31
N ASP A 52 14.51 6.91 19.19
CA ASP A 52 15.07 8.26 19.23
C ASP A 52 16.60 8.23 19.40
N LEU A 53 17.13 7.26 20.15
CA LEU A 53 18.57 7.07 20.34
C LEU A 53 19.26 6.67 19.03
N GLU A 54 18.67 5.81 18.20
CA GLU A 54 19.24 5.45 16.90
C GLU A 54 19.35 6.68 15.99
N TYR A 55 18.33 7.55 15.97
CA TYR A 55 18.36 8.81 15.22
C TYR A 55 19.39 9.79 15.77
N LYS A 56 19.48 9.93 17.10
CA LYS A 56 20.48 10.78 17.75
C LYS A 56 21.91 10.34 17.42
N ASN A 57 22.16 9.02 17.47
CA ASN A 57 23.48 8.46 17.13
C ASN A 57 23.82 8.66 15.64
N ALA A 58 22.82 8.74 14.76
CA ALA A 58 22.98 9.05 13.34
C ALA A 58 23.20 10.56 13.07
N GLY A 59 23.15 11.40 14.11
CA GLY A 59 23.38 12.84 14.02
C GLY A 59 22.13 13.70 13.84
N ALA A 60 20.93 13.16 14.08
CA ALA A 60 19.71 13.97 14.18
C ALA A 60 19.59 14.62 15.55
N ILE A 61 18.83 15.72 15.61
CA ILE A 61 18.43 16.38 16.85
C ILE A 61 17.04 15.90 17.22
N ILE A 62 16.87 15.37 18.42
CA ILE A 62 15.58 14.93 18.92
C ILE A 62 14.92 16.09 19.67
N GLN A 63 13.80 16.57 19.15
CA GLN A 63 13.03 17.65 19.78
C GLN A 63 11.55 17.62 19.38
N GLU A 64 10.70 18.16 20.24
CA GLU A 64 9.25 18.18 20.04
C GLU A 64 8.82 19.22 19.00
N ASP A 65 9.43 20.40 19.05
CA ASP A 65 9.08 21.51 18.16
C ASP A 65 9.80 21.41 16.80
N LEU A 66 9.00 21.41 15.71
CA LEU A 66 9.48 21.41 14.33
C LEU A 66 9.28 22.77 13.62
N ASN A 67 9.04 23.85 14.36
CA ASN A 67 8.74 25.17 13.77
C ASN A 67 9.89 25.77 12.96
N GLU A 68 11.13 25.40 13.24
CA GLU A 68 12.28 25.85 12.44
C GLU A 68 12.54 25.03 11.17
N CYS A 69 11.75 23.97 10.91
CA CYS A 69 11.90 23.15 9.71
C CYS A 69 11.41 23.87 8.46
N ASN A 70 12.21 23.78 7.38
CA ASN A 70 11.82 24.21 6.04
C ASN A 70 10.79 23.27 5.42
N ILE A 71 10.91 21.95 5.72
CA ILE A 71 9.99 20.91 5.31
C ILE A 71 9.87 19.84 6.39
N ILE A 72 8.66 19.32 6.57
CA ILE A 72 8.34 18.28 7.56
C ILE A 72 7.85 17.04 6.80
N LEU A 73 8.50 15.90 7.03
CA LEU A 73 8.20 14.63 6.42
C LEU A 73 7.41 13.74 7.37
N GLY A 74 6.32 13.17 6.89
CA GLY A 74 5.56 12.09 7.52
C GLY A 74 5.38 10.92 6.55
N VAL A 75 4.74 9.84 6.99
CA VAL A 75 4.30 8.73 6.15
C VAL A 75 2.81 8.87 5.84
N LYS A 76 1.97 8.86 6.86
CA LYS A 76 0.51 8.96 6.76
C LYS A 76 0.00 10.38 7.00
N GLU A 77 -1.30 10.56 6.88
CA GLU A 77 -1.97 11.83 7.18
C GLU A 77 -1.67 12.28 8.60
N ILE A 78 -1.37 13.56 8.75
CA ILE A 78 -1.08 14.20 10.03
C ILE A 78 -2.37 14.79 10.59
N GLY A 79 -2.62 14.58 11.88
CA GLY A 79 -3.79 15.16 12.56
C GLY A 79 -3.81 16.69 12.43
N THR A 80 -4.99 17.26 12.16
CA THR A 80 -5.16 18.70 11.89
C THR A 80 -4.67 19.59 13.02
N ASN A 81 -4.74 19.10 14.27
CA ASN A 81 -4.23 19.77 15.47
C ASN A 81 -2.70 19.82 15.58
N LEU A 82 -1.99 19.00 14.79
CA LEU A 82 -0.52 18.93 14.78
C LEU A 82 0.11 19.70 13.62
N LEU A 83 -0.71 20.25 12.73
CA LEU A 83 -0.24 21.03 11.60
C LEU A 83 0.07 22.45 12.03
N ASN A 84 1.32 22.88 11.86
CA ASN A 84 1.78 24.25 12.14
C ASN A 84 1.58 25.15 10.91
N GLU A 85 1.25 26.41 11.15
CA GLU A 85 1.01 27.44 10.12
C GLU A 85 2.27 27.72 9.30
N ASN A 86 2.07 28.08 8.03
CA ASN A 86 3.13 28.51 7.11
C ASN A 86 4.23 27.46 6.86
N LYS A 87 3.98 26.17 7.12
CA LYS A 87 4.95 25.07 6.94
C LYS A 87 4.73 24.34 5.64
N THR A 88 5.79 23.65 5.19
CA THR A 88 5.74 22.70 4.10
C THR A 88 5.71 21.28 4.66
N TYR A 89 4.72 20.50 4.27
CA TYR A 89 4.56 19.09 4.65
C TYR A 89 4.63 18.19 3.43
N LEU A 90 5.22 17.01 3.61
CA LEU A 90 5.32 15.96 2.61
C LEU A 90 4.93 14.61 3.23
N PHE A 91 3.77 14.07 2.84
CA PHE A 91 3.24 12.80 3.30
C PHE A 91 2.22 12.23 2.28
N PHE A 92 1.74 11.00 2.49
CA PHE A 92 0.63 10.44 1.71
C PHE A 92 -0.69 11.02 2.21
N SER A 93 -1.17 12.05 1.56
CA SER A 93 -2.40 12.75 1.97
C SER A 93 -3.68 12.10 1.43
N HIS A 94 -3.58 11.32 0.34
CA HIS A 94 -4.70 10.73 -0.39
C HIS A 94 -5.78 11.74 -0.82
N THR A 95 -5.49 13.04 -0.76
CA THR A 95 -6.46 14.12 -1.02
C THR A 95 -6.69 14.34 -2.51
N SER A 96 -5.73 14.00 -3.36
CA SER A 96 -5.86 14.11 -4.83
C SER A 96 -6.88 13.15 -5.44
N LYS A 97 -7.40 12.19 -4.66
CA LYS A 97 -8.40 11.21 -5.10
C LYS A 97 -9.84 11.59 -4.74
N ILE A 98 -10.05 12.73 -4.11
CA ILE A 98 -11.40 13.22 -3.79
C ILE A 98 -12.09 13.63 -5.10
N GLN A 99 -13.04 12.81 -5.58
CA GLN A 99 -13.75 13.05 -6.85
C GLN A 99 -15.29 13.07 -6.71
N SER A 100 -15.85 12.63 -5.57
CA SER A 100 -17.30 12.62 -5.32
C SER A 100 -17.61 12.58 -3.84
N ASP A 101 -18.84 12.97 -3.47
CA ASP A 101 -19.35 12.95 -2.09
C ASP A 101 -19.37 11.53 -1.50
N ASN A 102 -19.33 10.48 -2.34
CA ASN A 102 -19.34 9.07 -1.96
C ASN A 102 -17.96 8.40 -2.04
N SER A 103 -16.89 9.15 -2.29
CA SER A 103 -15.55 8.57 -2.29
C SER A 103 -15.06 8.33 -0.86
N SER A 104 -15.65 7.36 -0.16
CA SER A 104 -15.02 6.65 0.94
C SER A 104 -13.83 5.85 0.38
N SER A 105 -12.79 6.54 -0.12
CA SER A 105 -11.55 5.84 -0.41
C SER A 105 -11.07 5.29 0.92
N THR A 106 -11.07 3.98 1.05
CA THR A 106 -10.58 3.22 2.22
C THR A 106 -9.08 3.43 2.45
N GLN A 107 -8.41 4.11 1.53
CA GLN A 107 -7.01 4.49 1.63
C GLN A 107 -6.86 5.72 2.53
N GLY A 108 -6.01 5.61 3.55
CA GLY A 108 -5.72 6.67 4.49
C GLY A 108 -5.89 6.24 5.95
N THR A 109 -5.75 7.20 6.85
CA THR A 109 -5.91 6.95 8.28
C THR A 109 -7.41 6.81 8.62
N PRO A 110 -7.85 5.68 9.23
CA PRO A 110 -9.23 5.50 9.65
C PRO A 110 -9.72 6.67 10.52
N GLY A 111 -10.91 7.19 10.22
CA GLY A 111 -11.50 8.31 10.96
C GLY A 111 -10.97 9.70 10.59
N MET A 112 -9.98 9.81 9.71
CA MET A 112 -9.49 11.10 9.22
C MET A 112 -10.45 11.68 8.19
N ASP A 113 -11.03 12.86 8.49
CA ASP A 113 -11.80 13.63 7.51
C ASP A 113 -10.84 14.38 6.57
N LYS A 114 -10.77 13.92 5.32
CA LYS A 114 -9.93 14.54 4.29
C LYS A 114 -10.37 15.95 3.92
N LYS A 115 -11.66 16.26 4.04
CA LYS A 115 -12.17 17.65 3.80
C LYS A 115 -11.69 18.58 4.92
N GLU A 116 -11.75 18.13 6.17
CA GLU A 116 -11.23 18.88 7.31
C GLU A 116 -9.72 19.08 7.21
N LEU A 117 -8.98 18.03 6.85
CA LEU A 117 -7.53 18.12 6.61
C LEU A 117 -7.21 19.21 5.58
N ILE A 118 -7.89 19.20 4.43
CA ILE A 118 -7.65 20.21 3.38
C ILE A 118 -8.03 21.60 3.86
N LYS A 119 -9.18 21.78 4.53
CA LYS A 119 -9.60 23.09 5.08
C LYS A 119 -8.53 23.64 6.02
N THR A 120 -8.05 22.84 6.95
CA THR A 120 -6.99 23.22 7.89
C THR A 120 -5.69 23.62 7.14
N ILE A 121 -5.31 22.87 6.09
CA ILE A 121 -4.12 23.18 5.28
C ILE A 121 -4.26 24.52 4.55
N LEU A 122 -5.46 24.83 4.05
CA LEU A 122 -5.76 26.12 3.39
C LEU A 122 -5.72 27.28 4.40
N GLU A 123 -6.40 27.12 5.54
CA GLU A 123 -6.52 28.13 6.60
C GLU A 123 -5.19 28.50 7.27
N LYS A 124 -4.29 27.51 7.38
CA LYS A 124 -2.95 27.67 7.99
C LYS A 124 -1.85 28.03 6.99
N ASP A 125 -2.18 28.43 5.77
CA ASP A 125 -1.21 28.78 4.73
C ASP A 125 -0.12 27.72 4.48
N ILE A 126 -0.48 26.44 4.66
CA ILE A 126 0.43 25.32 4.52
C ILE A 126 0.69 25.01 3.05
N THR A 127 1.91 24.56 2.76
CA THR A 127 2.26 23.90 1.49
C THR A 127 2.20 22.39 1.68
N LEU A 128 1.31 21.71 0.91
CA LEU A 128 1.15 20.26 0.91
C LEU A 128 1.74 19.64 -0.35
N ILE A 129 2.72 18.77 -0.15
CA ILE A 129 3.29 17.91 -1.19
C ILE A 129 2.87 16.46 -0.88
N ASP A 130 2.41 15.72 -1.90
CA ASP A 130 1.99 14.34 -1.71
C ASP A 130 2.93 13.36 -2.42
N TYR A 131 3.44 12.37 -1.69
CA TYR A 131 4.30 11.33 -2.26
C TYR A 131 3.65 10.57 -3.42
N GLU A 132 2.32 10.40 -3.44
CA GLU A 132 1.63 9.72 -4.54
C GLU A 132 1.78 10.42 -5.89
N ASN A 133 1.99 11.73 -5.85
CA ASN A 133 2.06 12.58 -7.02
C ASN A 133 3.50 12.84 -7.49
N ILE A 134 4.51 12.33 -6.77
CA ILE A 134 5.91 12.36 -7.23
C ILE A 134 6.10 11.26 -8.27
N ARG A 135 6.05 11.63 -9.55
CA ARG A 135 6.01 10.72 -10.69
C ARG A 135 7.10 11.04 -11.71
N ASN A 136 7.55 10.00 -12.40
CA ASN A 136 8.44 10.17 -13.54
C ASN A 136 7.68 10.68 -14.78
N LYS A 137 8.42 10.97 -15.84
CA LYS A 137 7.87 11.45 -17.12
C LYS A 137 6.86 10.50 -17.81
N TYR A 138 6.84 9.24 -17.40
CA TYR A 138 5.89 8.23 -17.89
C TYR A 138 4.68 8.05 -16.95
N GLY A 139 4.53 8.89 -15.93
CA GLY A 139 3.43 8.82 -14.97
C GLY A 139 3.59 7.78 -13.86
N ALA A 140 4.66 6.98 -13.85
CA ALA A 140 4.91 6.01 -12.80
C ALA A 140 5.39 6.71 -11.52
N ARG A 141 4.85 6.30 -10.36
CA ARG A 141 5.28 6.82 -9.06
C ARG A 141 6.73 6.43 -8.77
N TYR A 142 7.52 7.35 -8.26
CA TYR A 142 8.85 7.03 -7.74
C TYR A 142 8.77 6.27 -6.43
N LEU A 143 7.86 6.67 -5.54
CA LEU A 143 7.77 6.20 -4.16
C LEU A 143 6.52 5.36 -3.91
N GLY A 144 6.61 4.49 -2.91
CA GLY A 144 5.48 3.71 -2.40
C GLY A 144 5.96 2.46 -1.68
N PHE A 145 5.08 1.91 -0.88
CA PHE A 145 5.32 0.70 -0.09
C PHE A 145 4.80 -0.58 -0.78
N GLY A 146 4.53 -0.53 -2.09
CA GLY A 146 3.84 -1.61 -2.81
C GLY A 146 4.55 -2.95 -2.76
N ARG A 147 5.90 -2.99 -2.83
CA ARG A 147 6.67 -4.23 -2.73
C ARG A 147 6.43 -4.91 -1.38
N PHE A 148 6.52 -4.17 -0.26
CA PHE A 148 6.27 -4.72 1.07
C PHE A 148 4.79 -5.02 1.32
N ALA A 149 3.85 -4.29 0.71
CA ALA A 149 2.45 -4.69 0.72
C ALA A 149 2.27 -6.07 0.08
N GLY A 150 2.93 -6.34 -1.04
CA GLY A 150 2.92 -7.64 -1.71
C GLY A 150 3.55 -8.75 -0.88
N ILE A 151 4.75 -8.52 -0.33
CA ILE A 151 5.48 -9.49 0.49
C ILE A 151 4.65 -9.88 1.72
N VAL A 152 4.22 -8.89 2.50
CA VAL A 152 3.47 -9.13 3.74
C VAL A 152 2.08 -9.68 3.45
N GLY A 153 1.39 -9.16 2.43
CA GLY A 153 0.08 -9.65 2.01
C GLY A 153 0.12 -11.12 1.56
N CYS A 154 1.14 -11.50 0.80
CA CYS A 154 1.37 -12.89 0.42
C CYS A 154 1.65 -13.77 1.65
N TYR A 155 2.56 -13.34 2.51
CA TYR A 155 2.91 -14.06 3.74
C TYR A 155 1.68 -14.29 4.62
N ASN A 156 0.91 -13.24 4.89
CA ASN A 156 -0.29 -13.33 5.71
C ASN A 156 -1.36 -14.23 5.07
N SER A 157 -1.53 -14.20 3.74
CA SER A 157 -2.46 -15.07 3.03
C SER A 157 -2.08 -16.54 3.15
N LEU A 158 -0.79 -16.85 3.02
CA LEU A 158 -0.26 -18.20 3.17
C LEU A 158 -0.33 -18.69 4.63
N SER A 159 -0.03 -17.81 5.59
CA SER A 159 -0.18 -18.08 7.01
C SER A 159 -1.64 -18.36 7.37
N LEU A 160 -2.56 -17.54 6.84
CA LEU A 160 -4.00 -17.71 7.03
C LEU A 160 -4.49 -19.04 6.44
N TYR A 161 -4.01 -19.43 5.26
CA TYR A 161 -4.32 -20.73 4.67
C TYR A 161 -3.87 -21.89 5.58
N LYS A 162 -2.65 -21.85 6.09
CA LYS A 162 -2.16 -22.88 7.03
C LYS A 162 -3.00 -22.93 8.30
N LYS A 163 -3.33 -21.78 8.87
CA LYS A 163 -4.19 -21.71 10.05
C LYS A 163 -5.59 -22.27 9.78
N PHE A 164 -6.20 -21.86 8.67
CA PHE A 164 -7.58 -22.22 8.33
C PHE A 164 -7.72 -23.72 8.02
N ILE A 165 -6.82 -24.29 7.20
CA ILE A 165 -6.93 -25.65 6.69
C ILE A 165 -6.16 -26.66 7.53
N LYS A 166 -4.90 -26.35 7.87
CA LYS A 166 -3.98 -27.28 8.52
C LYS A 166 -3.91 -27.11 10.02
N LYS A 167 -4.58 -26.08 10.58
CA LYS A 167 -4.53 -25.70 12.01
C LYS A 167 -3.11 -25.39 12.49
N ILE A 168 -2.21 -24.98 11.59
CA ILE A 168 -0.83 -24.60 11.88
C ILE A 168 -0.76 -23.08 12.02
N ASN A 169 -0.30 -22.60 13.16
CA ASN A 169 -0.06 -21.19 13.40
C ASN A 169 1.39 -20.86 13.05
N MET A 170 1.58 -20.05 12.00
CA MET A 170 2.85 -19.39 11.73
C MET A 170 2.93 -18.09 12.53
N LYS A 171 4.14 -17.62 12.81
CA LYS A 171 4.31 -16.26 13.39
C LYS A 171 3.74 -15.23 12.43
N ARG A 172 3.10 -14.20 12.98
CA ARG A 172 2.65 -13.07 12.19
C ARG A 172 3.84 -12.25 11.69
N ALA A 173 3.70 -11.56 10.56
CA ALA A 173 4.80 -10.76 10.01
C ALA A 173 5.32 -9.72 11.01
N PHE A 174 4.45 -9.06 11.78
CA PHE A 174 4.85 -8.07 12.78
C PHE A 174 5.56 -8.66 14.02
N GLU A 175 5.47 -9.98 14.25
CA GLU A 175 6.22 -10.69 15.31
C GLU A 175 7.65 -11.03 14.86
N LEU A 176 7.95 -10.84 13.60
CA LEU A 176 9.25 -11.15 13.00
C LEU A 176 10.11 -9.89 12.96
N LYS A 177 11.40 -10.07 13.23
CA LYS A 177 12.32 -8.93 13.39
C LYS A 177 12.48 -8.11 12.10
N ASN A 178 12.51 -8.79 10.94
CA ASN A 178 12.82 -8.21 9.63
C ASN A 178 12.43 -9.17 8.49
N TYR A 179 12.60 -8.71 7.26
CA TYR A 179 12.35 -9.49 6.05
C TYR A 179 13.12 -10.83 6.01
N GLU A 180 14.38 -10.85 6.45
CA GLU A 180 15.17 -12.07 6.48
C GLU A 180 14.56 -13.13 7.43
N SER A 181 14.06 -12.69 8.59
CA SER A 181 13.35 -13.57 9.54
C SER A 181 12.04 -14.09 8.95
N LEU A 182 11.33 -13.26 8.16
CA LEU A 182 10.11 -13.66 7.46
C LEU A 182 10.42 -14.73 6.40
N ILE A 183 11.50 -14.58 5.64
CA ILE A 183 11.95 -15.59 4.68
C ILE A 183 12.27 -16.90 5.39
N LYS A 184 12.99 -16.87 6.50
CA LYS A 184 13.30 -18.09 7.28
C LYS A 184 12.02 -18.79 7.76
N GLU A 185 11.06 -18.02 8.25
CA GLU A 185 9.77 -18.57 8.72
C GLU A 185 9.00 -19.24 7.59
N ILE A 186 8.86 -18.59 6.42
CA ILE A 186 8.08 -19.15 5.31
C ILE A 186 8.75 -20.37 4.68
N VAL A 187 10.08 -20.39 4.57
CA VAL A 187 10.85 -21.52 4.01
C VAL A 187 10.74 -22.76 4.89
N ASN A 188 10.72 -22.59 6.22
CA ASN A 188 10.54 -23.68 7.18
C ASN A 188 9.11 -24.24 7.17
N ASN A 189 8.15 -23.48 6.68
CA ASN A 189 6.74 -23.85 6.62
C ASN A 189 6.32 -24.36 5.24
N LYS A 190 6.88 -25.51 4.80
CA LYS A 190 6.56 -26.10 3.50
C LYS A 190 5.07 -26.31 3.28
N PHE A 191 4.65 -26.10 2.05
CA PHE A 191 3.28 -26.31 1.58
C PHE A 191 3.17 -27.68 0.89
N SER A 192 2.07 -28.35 1.12
CA SER A 192 1.63 -29.51 0.35
C SER A 192 0.81 -29.04 -0.86
N GLU A 193 0.04 -29.90 -1.46
CA GLU A 193 -0.85 -29.57 -2.57
C GLU A 193 -1.72 -28.33 -2.26
N ILE A 194 -1.52 -27.29 -3.06
CA ILE A 194 -2.24 -26.01 -3.03
C ILE A 194 -2.14 -25.35 -4.41
N LYS A 195 -3.22 -24.73 -4.87
CA LYS A 195 -3.24 -23.90 -6.09
C LYS A 195 -3.48 -22.44 -5.72
N ILE A 196 -2.52 -21.59 -6.01
CA ILE A 196 -2.56 -20.16 -5.71
C ILE A 196 -2.72 -19.37 -7.00
N LEU A 197 -3.68 -18.46 -7.02
CA LEU A 197 -3.87 -17.51 -8.10
C LEU A 197 -3.44 -16.11 -7.63
N VAL A 198 -2.53 -15.49 -8.36
CA VAL A 198 -2.09 -14.11 -8.13
C VAL A 198 -2.59 -13.23 -9.28
N THR A 199 -3.13 -12.06 -8.98
CA THR A 199 -3.56 -11.10 -10.01
C THR A 199 -2.75 -9.81 -9.94
N GLY A 200 -2.33 -9.31 -11.12
CA GLY A 200 -1.58 -8.07 -11.26
C GLY A 200 -0.14 -8.27 -11.71
N ASP A 201 0.50 -7.18 -12.11
CA ASP A 201 1.89 -7.13 -12.60
C ASP A 201 2.67 -5.88 -12.10
N GLY A 202 2.02 -5.10 -11.20
CA GLY A 202 2.60 -3.92 -10.58
C GLY A 202 3.58 -4.24 -9.45
N ARG A 203 3.98 -3.21 -8.69
CA ARG A 203 4.91 -3.33 -7.56
C ARG A 203 4.40 -4.29 -6.49
N VAL A 204 3.10 -4.30 -6.23
CA VAL A 204 2.46 -5.18 -5.23
C VAL A 204 2.59 -6.63 -5.69
N ALA A 205 2.18 -6.94 -6.91
CA ALA A 205 2.30 -8.30 -7.47
C ALA A 205 3.76 -8.78 -7.50
N LYS A 206 4.72 -7.92 -7.86
CA LYS A 206 6.14 -8.25 -7.81
C LYS A 206 6.61 -8.64 -6.41
N GLY A 207 6.12 -7.96 -5.35
CA GLY A 207 6.38 -8.35 -3.97
C GLY A 207 5.79 -9.72 -3.60
N VAL A 208 4.57 -10.02 -4.09
CA VAL A 208 3.96 -11.36 -3.94
C VAL A 208 4.81 -12.42 -4.59
N LEU A 209 5.20 -12.22 -5.85
CA LEU A 209 6.01 -13.16 -6.62
C LEU A 209 7.41 -13.37 -5.99
N GLU A 210 8.04 -12.29 -5.52
CA GLU A 210 9.31 -12.35 -4.81
C GLU A 210 9.25 -13.30 -3.62
N LEU A 211 8.18 -13.23 -2.82
CA LEU A 211 8.02 -14.13 -1.68
C LEU A 211 7.71 -15.56 -2.12
N LEU A 212 6.79 -15.76 -3.08
CA LEU A 212 6.44 -17.10 -3.58
C LEU A 212 7.67 -17.83 -4.14
N GLN A 213 8.58 -17.14 -4.84
CA GLN A 213 9.82 -17.69 -5.35
C GLN A 213 10.82 -18.14 -4.26
N LYS A 214 10.62 -17.74 -3.00
CA LYS A 214 11.41 -18.23 -1.85
C LYS A 214 10.79 -19.46 -1.19
N THR A 215 9.61 -19.88 -1.60
CA THR A 215 8.90 -21.04 -1.06
C THR A 215 9.13 -22.29 -1.91
N ASN A 216 8.54 -23.40 -1.48
CA ASN A 216 8.49 -24.64 -2.28
C ASN A 216 7.31 -24.67 -3.27
N ILE A 217 6.68 -23.53 -3.57
CA ILE A 217 5.53 -23.44 -4.45
C ILE A 217 6.01 -23.12 -5.87
N THR A 218 5.69 -23.98 -6.82
CA THR A 218 6.19 -23.90 -8.19
C THR A 218 5.35 -22.98 -9.05
N GLU A 219 5.98 -22.08 -9.78
CA GLU A 219 5.29 -21.27 -10.81
C GLU A 219 4.96 -22.12 -12.02
N ILE A 220 3.72 -22.01 -12.50
CA ILE A 220 3.24 -22.73 -13.69
C ILE A 220 2.57 -21.78 -14.68
N SER A 221 2.46 -22.19 -15.93
CA SER A 221 1.77 -21.40 -16.97
C SER A 221 0.26 -21.35 -16.74
N LYS A 222 -0.39 -20.39 -17.40
CA LYS A 222 -1.87 -20.23 -17.37
C LYS A 222 -2.57 -21.44 -17.92
N GLU A 223 -2.05 -22.00 -19.00
CA GLU A 223 -2.57 -23.19 -19.67
C GLU A 223 -2.47 -24.42 -18.77
N GLU A 224 -1.34 -24.59 -18.08
CA GLU A 224 -1.17 -25.68 -17.11
C GLU A 224 -2.10 -25.50 -15.92
N TYR A 225 -2.25 -24.25 -15.43
CA TYR A 225 -3.14 -23.95 -14.31
C TYR A 225 -4.59 -24.36 -14.61
N LEU A 226 -5.08 -24.13 -15.83
CA LEU A 226 -6.44 -24.48 -16.23
C LEU A 226 -6.60 -25.99 -16.51
N ASN A 227 -5.60 -26.64 -17.11
CA ASN A 227 -5.80 -27.95 -17.75
C ASN A 227 -5.14 -29.11 -16.98
N LYS A 228 -4.27 -28.84 -16.00
CA LYS A 228 -3.54 -29.90 -15.28
C LYS A 228 -3.95 -29.98 -13.80
N LYS A 229 -3.89 -31.19 -13.25
CA LYS A 229 -3.91 -31.44 -11.80
C LYS A 229 -2.48 -31.59 -11.32
N PHE A 230 -2.22 -31.13 -10.10
CA PHE A 230 -0.89 -31.16 -9.50
C PHE A 230 -0.97 -31.82 -8.12
N SER A 231 -0.02 -32.70 -7.79
CA SER A 231 0.17 -33.32 -6.48
C SER A 231 1.18 -32.55 -5.61
N TYR A 232 1.61 -31.39 -6.05
CA TYR A 232 2.56 -30.50 -5.37
C TYR A 232 2.03 -29.03 -5.43
N PRO A 233 2.57 -28.15 -4.58
CA PRO A 233 2.08 -26.77 -4.52
C PRO A 233 2.46 -25.96 -5.76
N VAL A 234 1.49 -25.23 -6.31
CA VAL A 234 1.69 -24.42 -7.52
C VAL A 234 1.05 -23.04 -7.40
N PHE A 235 1.62 -22.08 -8.12
CA PHE A 235 0.99 -20.78 -8.32
C PHE A 235 1.02 -20.34 -9.79
N CYS A 236 0.05 -19.51 -10.16
CA CYS A 236 0.01 -18.83 -11.44
C CYS A 236 -0.23 -17.33 -11.22
N ASN A 237 0.50 -16.50 -11.96
CA ASN A 237 0.29 -15.06 -11.98
C ASN A 237 -0.45 -14.63 -13.24
N LEU A 238 -1.56 -13.91 -13.06
CA LEU A 238 -2.36 -13.34 -14.14
C LEU A 238 -2.12 -11.83 -14.25
N LYS A 239 -1.72 -11.37 -15.42
CA LYS A 239 -1.73 -9.96 -15.78
C LYS A 239 -3.16 -9.52 -16.12
N THR A 240 -3.40 -8.21 -16.24
CA THR A 240 -4.73 -7.68 -16.54
C THR A 240 -5.35 -8.31 -17.80
N GLU A 241 -4.57 -8.46 -18.87
CA GLU A 241 -4.99 -9.11 -20.11
C GLU A 241 -5.42 -10.57 -19.97
N ASP A 242 -4.98 -11.23 -18.90
CA ASP A 242 -5.28 -12.63 -18.65
C ASP A 242 -6.61 -12.85 -17.95
N TYR A 243 -7.07 -11.90 -17.13
CA TYR A 243 -8.34 -12.03 -16.39
C TYR A 243 -9.42 -11.02 -16.83
N VAL A 244 -9.10 -10.14 -17.81
CA VAL A 244 -10.06 -9.19 -18.39
C VAL A 244 -10.16 -9.42 -19.88
N LYS A 245 -11.36 -9.30 -20.44
CA LYS A 245 -11.61 -9.35 -21.89
C LYS A 245 -12.55 -8.24 -22.34
N SER A 246 -12.36 -7.72 -23.54
CA SER A 246 -13.27 -6.77 -24.17
C SER A 246 -14.65 -7.38 -24.39
N ASN A 247 -15.71 -6.62 -24.22
CA ASN A 247 -17.08 -6.98 -24.60
C ASN A 247 -17.27 -7.05 -26.12
N SER A 248 -16.45 -6.29 -26.88
CA SER A 248 -16.31 -6.43 -28.32
C SER A 248 -15.36 -7.59 -28.64
N LYS A 249 -15.32 -8.00 -29.93
CA LYS A 249 -14.39 -9.07 -30.37
C LYS A 249 -12.93 -8.60 -30.49
N ASN A 250 -12.60 -7.40 -30.05
CA ASN A 250 -11.27 -6.84 -30.14
C ASN A 250 -10.29 -7.49 -29.17
N THR A 251 -9.01 -7.53 -29.53
CA THR A 251 -7.92 -7.92 -28.62
C THR A 251 -7.84 -6.93 -27.45
N PHE A 252 -7.38 -7.39 -26.30
CA PHE A 252 -7.15 -6.53 -25.13
C PHE A 252 -6.17 -5.41 -25.47
N ASN A 253 -6.51 -4.18 -25.06
CA ASN A 253 -5.64 -3.01 -25.13
C ASN A 253 -5.66 -2.31 -23.79
N LEU A 254 -4.50 -2.20 -23.13
CA LEU A 254 -4.39 -1.65 -21.79
C LEU A 254 -4.82 -0.17 -21.72
N GLN A 255 -4.42 0.64 -22.72
CA GLN A 255 -4.79 2.07 -22.74
C GLN A 255 -6.31 2.23 -22.88
N HIS A 256 -6.93 1.48 -23.78
CA HIS A 256 -8.39 1.47 -23.95
C HIS A 256 -9.11 0.96 -22.69
N PHE A 257 -8.56 -0.08 -22.02
CA PHE A 257 -9.11 -0.57 -20.74
C PHE A 257 -9.10 0.51 -19.65
N ILE A 258 -8.02 1.30 -19.56
CA ILE A 258 -7.91 2.39 -18.59
C ILE A 258 -8.90 3.51 -18.88
N GLU A 259 -9.12 3.85 -20.18
CA GLU A 259 -10.01 4.93 -20.61
C GLU A 259 -11.49 4.51 -20.60
N PHE A 260 -11.78 3.26 -20.95
CA PHE A 260 -13.14 2.72 -21.11
C PHE A 260 -13.31 1.37 -20.37
N PRO A 261 -13.16 1.32 -19.04
CA PRO A 261 -13.18 0.07 -18.28
C PRO A 261 -14.53 -0.67 -18.36
N ASN A 262 -15.64 0.05 -18.57
CA ASN A 262 -16.98 -0.52 -18.73
C ASN A 262 -17.14 -1.39 -20.01
N ASP A 263 -16.26 -1.22 -21.01
CA ASP A 263 -16.26 -2.02 -22.23
C ASP A 263 -15.62 -3.41 -22.04
N TYR A 264 -15.30 -3.76 -20.80
CA TYR A 264 -14.61 -4.99 -20.47
C TYR A 264 -15.38 -5.80 -19.42
N LYS A 265 -15.10 -7.10 -19.37
CA LYS A 265 -15.61 -8.03 -18.36
C LYS A 265 -14.52 -8.95 -17.85
N SER A 266 -14.72 -9.46 -16.64
CA SER A 266 -13.83 -10.47 -16.07
C SER A 266 -13.96 -11.82 -16.80
N LYS A 267 -12.83 -12.50 -16.95
CA LYS A 267 -12.72 -13.92 -17.34
C LYS A 267 -11.96 -14.75 -16.31
N ALA A 268 -11.78 -14.22 -15.08
CA ALA A 268 -11.06 -14.91 -14.01
C ALA A 268 -11.82 -16.14 -13.47
N HIS A 269 -13.12 -16.26 -13.79
CA HIS A 269 -13.97 -17.35 -13.30
C HIS A 269 -13.38 -18.75 -13.54
N GLU A 270 -12.83 -19.01 -14.72
CA GLU A 270 -12.26 -20.31 -15.09
C GLU A 270 -11.09 -20.71 -14.19
N TYR A 271 -10.23 -19.76 -13.83
CA TYR A 271 -9.11 -19.97 -12.91
C TYR A 271 -9.59 -20.24 -11.49
N LEU A 272 -10.61 -19.51 -11.03
CA LEU A 272 -11.11 -19.59 -9.66
C LEU A 272 -11.75 -20.94 -9.32
N LEU A 273 -12.23 -21.71 -10.32
CA LEU A 273 -12.85 -23.03 -10.11
C LEU A 273 -11.89 -24.03 -9.44
N SER A 274 -10.58 -23.90 -9.66
CA SER A 274 -9.57 -24.80 -9.08
C SER A 274 -8.65 -24.12 -8.06
N THR A 275 -8.87 -22.85 -7.73
CA THR A 275 -8.03 -22.04 -6.84
C THR A 275 -8.33 -22.33 -5.37
N ASN A 276 -7.29 -22.53 -4.56
CA ASN A 276 -7.40 -22.60 -3.10
C ASN A 276 -7.19 -21.23 -2.45
N VAL A 277 -6.21 -20.47 -2.94
CA VAL A 277 -5.89 -19.13 -2.43
C VAL A 277 -5.85 -18.13 -3.57
N LEU A 278 -6.65 -17.08 -3.48
CA LEU A 278 -6.58 -15.92 -4.36
C LEU A 278 -5.79 -14.82 -3.65
N ILE A 279 -4.74 -14.31 -4.31
CA ILE A 279 -3.99 -13.12 -3.84
C ILE A 279 -4.22 -12.00 -4.85
N SER A 280 -4.98 -10.99 -4.42
CA SER A 280 -5.37 -9.83 -5.22
C SER A 280 -4.32 -8.73 -5.06
N ALA A 281 -3.50 -8.51 -6.10
CA ALA A 281 -2.38 -7.57 -6.11
C ALA A 281 -2.38 -6.64 -7.33
N HIS A 282 -3.54 -6.48 -7.98
CA HIS A 282 -3.72 -5.66 -9.17
C HIS A 282 -4.19 -4.24 -8.80
N TYR A 283 -4.05 -3.33 -9.75
CA TYR A 283 -4.72 -2.02 -9.68
C TYR A 283 -6.19 -2.19 -10.09
N TRP A 284 -7.08 -1.52 -9.39
CA TRP A 284 -8.50 -1.49 -9.70
C TRP A 284 -9.04 -0.05 -9.73
N ASP A 285 -9.94 0.21 -10.65
CA ASP A 285 -10.72 1.43 -10.75
C ASP A 285 -12.21 1.08 -10.51
N PRO A 286 -13.01 1.93 -9.86
CA PRO A 286 -14.42 1.65 -9.56
C PRO A 286 -15.29 1.27 -10.78
N HIS A 287 -14.89 1.68 -11.99
CA HIS A 287 -15.57 1.34 -13.24
C HIS A 287 -15.06 0.05 -13.87
N SER A 288 -13.95 -0.51 -13.35
CA SER A 288 -13.39 -1.76 -13.86
C SER A 288 -14.20 -2.98 -13.43
N PRO A 289 -14.21 -4.06 -14.22
CA PRO A 289 -14.91 -5.29 -13.84
C PRO A 289 -14.31 -5.87 -12.56
N LYS A 290 -15.17 -6.40 -11.70
CA LYS A 290 -14.77 -7.17 -10.52
C LYS A 290 -14.11 -8.48 -10.96
N ILE A 291 -13.22 -9.04 -10.15
CA ILE A 291 -12.57 -10.33 -10.42
C ILE A 291 -13.63 -11.45 -10.55
N PHE A 292 -14.63 -11.43 -9.68
CA PHE A 292 -15.78 -12.34 -9.77
C PHE A 292 -17.06 -11.65 -9.27
N GLU A 293 -18.19 -12.24 -9.60
CA GLU A 293 -19.51 -11.83 -9.09
C GLU A 293 -19.92 -12.71 -7.92
N LEU A 294 -20.53 -12.13 -6.88
CA LEU A 294 -20.97 -12.85 -5.68
C LEU A 294 -21.89 -14.05 -6.01
N LYS A 295 -22.77 -13.92 -7.01
CA LYS A 295 -23.64 -15.03 -7.45
C LYS A 295 -22.90 -16.29 -7.90
N ASN A 296 -21.60 -16.19 -8.23
CA ASN A 296 -20.76 -17.30 -8.65
C ASN A 296 -19.90 -17.88 -7.52
N LEU A 297 -19.89 -17.26 -6.34
CA LEU A 297 -18.99 -17.61 -5.25
C LEU A 297 -19.16 -19.06 -4.78
N ASN A 298 -20.38 -19.57 -4.77
CA ASN A 298 -20.71 -20.96 -4.41
C ASN A 298 -20.15 -22.01 -5.39
N LYS A 299 -19.74 -21.61 -6.60
CA LYS A 299 -19.09 -22.49 -7.59
C LYS A 299 -17.59 -22.69 -7.29
N TYR A 300 -16.99 -21.82 -6.50
CA TYR A 300 -15.56 -21.89 -6.17
C TYR A 300 -15.33 -22.77 -4.93
N LEU A 301 -15.59 -24.07 -5.11
CA LEU A 301 -15.60 -25.05 -4.00
C LEU A 301 -14.25 -25.12 -3.29
N ASN A 302 -13.16 -25.01 -4.05
CA ASN A 302 -11.80 -25.11 -3.53
C ASN A 302 -11.28 -23.80 -2.91
N LEU A 303 -11.94 -22.66 -3.16
CA LEU A 303 -11.48 -21.36 -2.66
C LEU A 303 -11.68 -21.28 -1.14
N GLN A 304 -10.59 -21.11 -0.43
CA GLN A 304 -10.52 -21.15 1.03
C GLN A 304 -10.01 -19.84 1.64
N VAL A 305 -9.12 -19.17 0.93
CA VAL A 305 -8.53 -17.91 1.38
C VAL A 305 -8.52 -16.89 0.25
N ILE A 306 -8.87 -15.67 0.58
CA ILE A 306 -8.67 -14.48 -0.25
C ILE A 306 -7.75 -13.53 0.50
N GLY A 307 -6.57 -13.29 -0.04
CA GLY A 307 -5.66 -12.21 0.37
C GLY A 307 -5.90 -10.98 -0.49
N ASP A 308 -6.80 -10.12 -0.07
CA ASP A 308 -7.09 -8.88 -0.80
C ASP A 308 -6.14 -7.76 -0.39
N ILE A 309 -5.04 -7.64 -1.13
CA ILE A 309 -4.03 -6.58 -0.92
C ILE A 309 -4.51 -5.24 -1.50
N THR A 310 -5.50 -5.25 -2.40
CA THR A 310 -6.10 -4.01 -2.92
C THR A 310 -6.89 -3.27 -1.85
N CYS A 311 -7.55 -4.02 -0.97
CA CYS A 311 -8.25 -3.52 0.21
C CYS A 311 -9.37 -2.49 -0.07
N ASP A 312 -9.92 -2.50 -1.30
CA ASP A 312 -10.99 -1.60 -1.70
C ASP A 312 -12.36 -2.18 -1.31
N LEU A 313 -13.11 -1.46 -0.47
CA LEU A 313 -14.43 -1.91 -0.01
C LEU A 313 -15.39 -2.06 -1.19
N ASN A 314 -16.05 -3.22 -1.29
CA ASN A 314 -16.88 -3.57 -2.44
C ASN A 314 -16.19 -3.38 -3.79
N GLY A 315 -14.86 -3.44 -3.78
CA GLY A 315 -13.99 -3.23 -4.93
C GLY A 315 -13.93 -4.43 -5.87
N SER A 316 -12.73 -4.66 -6.41
CA SER A 316 -12.47 -5.78 -7.34
C SER A 316 -12.77 -7.14 -6.72
N ILE A 317 -12.65 -7.25 -5.40
CA ILE A 317 -12.95 -8.43 -4.60
C ILE A 317 -14.25 -8.18 -3.82
N PRO A 318 -15.41 -8.63 -4.32
CA PRO A 318 -16.71 -8.25 -3.77
C PRO A 318 -17.00 -8.85 -2.37
N THR A 319 -16.18 -9.78 -1.89
CA THR A 319 -16.25 -10.31 -0.51
C THR A 319 -15.53 -9.41 0.50
N THR A 320 -14.81 -8.36 0.07
CA THR A 320 -14.15 -7.41 0.96
C THR A 320 -15.16 -6.39 1.45
N LEU A 321 -15.87 -6.74 2.53
CA LEU A 321 -16.92 -5.91 3.15
C LEU A 321 -16.36 -4.82 4.04
N LYS A 322 -15.16 -5.04 4.59
CA LYS A 322 -14.47 -4.14 5.51
C LYS A 322 -12.96 -4.28 5.37
N SER A 323 -12.24 -3.21 5.64
CA SER A 323 -10.80 -3.29 5.89
C SER A 323 -10.57 -4.02 7.20
N THR A 324 -9.50 -4.81 7.24
CA THR A 324 -9.02 -5.45 8.46
C THR A 324 -7.75 -4.75 8.97
N THR A 325 -7.37 -5.03 10.21
CA THR A 325 -6.24 -4.39 10.86
C THR A 325 -5.10 -5.38 11.08
N ILE A 326 -3.93 -4.90 11.45
CA ILE A 326 -2.81 -5.77 11.86
C ILE A 326 -3.21 -6.63 13.06
N LYS A 327 -4.00 -6.10 14.01
CA LYS A 327 -4.47 -6.82 15.22
C LYS A 327 -5.55 -7.85 14.88
N ASP A 328 -6.49 -7.50 13.99
CA ASP A 328 -7.59 -8.36 13.53
C ASP A 328 -7.55 -8.47 12.01
N PRO A 329 -6.72 -9.41 11.46
CA PRO A 329 -6.29 -9.34 10.06
C PRO A 329 -7.22 -9.97 9.05
N TYR A 330 -8.25 -10.69 9.46
CA TYR A 330 -9.17 -11.36 8.55
C TYR A 330 -10.54 -11.55 9.20
N PHE A 331 -11.52 -11.85 8.36
CA PHE A 331 -12.86 -12.31 8.76
C PHE A 331 -13.27 -13.50 7.89
N TYR A 332 -14.34 -14.18 8.29
CA TYR A 332 -14.91 -15.28 7.52
C TYR A 332 -16.15 -14.82 6.75
N TYR A 333 -16.29 -15.31 5.52
CA TYR A 333 -17.39 -15.00 4.62
C TYR A 333 -18.07 -16.28 4.13
N ASN A 334 -19.38 -16.41 4.32
CA ASN A 334 -20.14 -17.58 3.88
C ASN A 334 -20.42 -17.50 2.38
N LYS A 335 -20.07 -18.56 1.63
CA LYS A 335 -20.22 -18.59 0.16
C LYS A 335 -21.67 -18.68 -0.31
N LYS A 336 -22.59 -19.21 0.52
CA LYS A 336 -24.02 -19.36 0.19
C LYS A 336 -24.85 -18.18 0.67
N GLU A 337 -24.64 -17.78 1.93
CA GLU A 337 -25.40 -16.69 2.56
C GLU A 337 -24.90 -15.31 2.13
N LEU A 338 -23.73 -15.24 1.51
CA LEU A 338 -23.10 -14.02 1.00
C LEU A 338 -22.95 -12.94 2.09
N SER A 339 -22.57 -13.35 3.30
CA SER A 339 -22.44 -12.51 4.48
C SER A 339 -21.25 -12.91 5.34
N GLU A 340 -20.83 -12.02 6.24
CA GLU A 340 -19.85 -12.35 7.28
C GLU A 340 -20.43 -13.42 8.22
N CYS A 341 -19.58 -14.36 8.63
CA CYS A 341 -19.98 -15.50 9.46
C CYS A 341 -18.87 -15.93 10.43
N SER A 342 -19.14 -16.91 11.26
CA SER A 342 -18.13 -17.69 11.97
C SER A 342 -17.46 -18.69 11.02
N GLN A 343 -16.30 -19.24 11.41
CA GLN A 343 -15.62 -20.26 10.62
C GLN A 343 -16.49 -21.53 10.46
N THR A 344 -16.76 -21.89 9.22
CA THR A 344 -17.46 -23.12 8.81
C THR A 344 -16.75 -23.77 7.63
N GLU A 345 -17.16 -24.98 7.23
CA GLU A 345 -16.64 -25.63 6.01
C GLU A 345 -16.99 -24.87 4.72
N GLU A 346 -18.08 -24.11 4.74
CA GLU A 346 -18.56 -23.32 3.60
C GLU A 346 -18.01 -21.89 3.57
N SER A 347 -17.24 -21.52 4.61
CA SER A 347 -16.68 -20.17 4.66
C SER A 347 -15.35 -20.07 3.92
N ILE A 348 -15.03 -18.84 3.50
CA ILE A 348 -13.69 -18.41 3.08
C ILE A 348 -13.15 -17.43 4.10
N ALA A 349 -11.84 -17.46 4.32
CA ALA A 349 -11.16 -16.46 5.13
C ALA A 349 -10.69 -15.31 4.23
N VAL A 350 -11.08 -14.09 4.55
CA VAL A 350 -10.77 -12.88 3.78
C VAL A 350 -9.84 -11.99 4.59
N MET A 351 -8.63 -11.78 4.12
CA MET A 351 -7.65 -10.84 4.67
C MET A 351 -7.63 -9.59 3.80
N ALA A 352 -7.86 -8.42 4.41
CA ALA A 352 -7.88 -7.13 3.75
C ALA A 352 -7.25 -6.04 4.66
N VAL A 353 -6.02 -6.29 5.11
CA VAL A 353 -5.28 -5.37 6.00
C VAL A 353 -4.83 -4.15 5.21
N ASP A 354 -5.25 -2.97 5.62
CA ASP A 354 -5.00 -1.69 4.91
C ASP A 354 -3.60 -1.11 5.12
N ASN A 355 -2.82 -1.68 6.05
CA ASN A 355 -1.50 -1.18 6.42
C ASN A 355 -0.40 -2.27 6.43
N LEU A 356 -0.48 -3.25 5.52
CA LEU A 356 0.43 -4.40 5.43
C LEU A 356 1.93 -4.06 5.55
N PRO A 357 2.48 -3.01 4.90
CA PRO A 357 3.92 -2.73 5.01
C PRO A 357 4.37 -2.35 6.42
N SER A 358 3.45 -1.94 7.30
CA SER A 358 3.75 -1.61 8.70
C SER A 358 3.98 -2.86 9.57
N GLU A 359 3.71 -4.07 9.06
CA GLU A 359 4.09 -5.32 9.73
C GLU A 359 5.60 -5.65 9.58
N LEU A 360 6.31 -5.05 8.60
CA LEU A 360 7.78 -5.07 8.49
C LEU A 360 8.32 -3.63 8.41
N PRO A 361 8.14 -2.84 9.46
CA PRO A 361 8.29 -1.39 9.37
C PRO A 361 9.73 -0.95 9.16
N ARG A 362 10.73 -1.68 9.67
CA ARG A 362 12.16 -1.32 9.50
C ARG A 362 12.60 -1.49 8.05
N ASP A 363 12.28 -2.64 7.45
CA ASP A 363 12.65 -2.94 6.06
C ASP A 363 11.90 -2.03 5.08
N SER A 364 10.58 -1.89 5.26
CA SER A 364 9.75 -1.04 4.39
C SER A 364 10.11 0.44 4.49
N SER A 365 10.47 0.95 5.68
CA SER A 365 10.96 2.31 5.86
C SER A 365 12.33 2.53 5.22
N THR A 366 13.21 1.51 5.27
CA THR A 366 14.53 1.60 4.66
C THR A 366 14.39 1.72 3.13
N GLU A 367 13.61 0.85 2.50
CA GLU A 367 13.39 0.92 1.05
C GLU A 367 12.71 2.24 0.63
N PHE A 368 11.70 2.66 1.39
CA PHE A 368 11.01 3.92 1.12
C PHE A 368 11.96 5.12 1.26
N GLY A 369 12.74 5.15 2.32
CA GLY A 369 13.70 6.21 2.58
C GLY A 369 14.84 6.27 1.56
N ASP A 370 15.28 5.14 1.00
CA ASP A 370 16.21 5.13 -0.14
C ASP A 370 15.59 5.88 -1.34
N GLY A 371 14.30 5.68 -1.60
CA GLY A 371 13.57 6.42 -2.61
C GLY A 371 13.49 7.92 -2.29
N VAL A 372 13.19 8.28 -1.05
CA VAL A 372 13.17 9.70 -0.61
C VAL A 372 14.56 10.33 -0.77
N LEU A 373 15.63 9.63 -0.36
CA LEU A 373 17.00 10.11 -0.45
C LEU A 373 17.45 10.38 -1.90
N ASN A 374 17.05 9.50 -2.83
CA ASN A 374 17.51 9.54 -4.21
C ASN A 374 16.61 10.35 -5.14
N GLU A 375 15.29 10.27 -4.93
CA GLU A 375 14.30 10.80 -5.89
C GLU A 375 13.55 12.04 -5.38
N VAL A 376 13.73 12.44 -4.11
CA VAL A 376 12.98 13.55 -3.51
C VAL A 376 13.91 14.62 -2.96
N LEU A 377 14.79 14.28 -2.04
CA LEU A 377 15.62 15.25 -1.36
C LEU A 377 16.52 16.09 -2.29
N PRO A 378 17.16 15.54 -3.36
CA PRO A 378 17.95 16.35 -4.27
C PRO A 378 17.14 17.46 -4.97
N PHE A 379 15.83 17.26 -5.15
CA PHE A 379 14.93 18.20 -5.82
C PHE A 379 14.21 19.16 -4.85
N ILE A 380 14.26 18.86 -3.55
CA ILE A 380 13.79 19.75 -2.49
C ILE A 380 14.93 20.70 -2.05
N ILE A 381 16.14 20.16 -1.85
CA ILE A 381 17.30 20.93 -1.37
C ILE A 381 17.95 21.69 -2.54
N GLY A 382 17.97 21.09 -3.73
CA GLY A 382 18.57 21.64 -4.92
C GLY A 382 17.55 22.25 -5.90
N LYS A 383 17.78 22.02 -7.20
CA LYS A 383 16.88 22.50 -8.26
C LYS A 383 15.85 21.44 -8.59
N ASP A 384 14.56 21.78 -8.44
CA ASP A 384 13.44 20.94 -8.85
C ASP A 384 13.38 20.82 -10.38
N ASP A 385 13.23 19.61 -10.90
CA ASP A 385 12.97 19.33 -12.31
C ASP A 385 11.48 19.36 -12.66
N GLY A 386 10.63 19.80 -11.75
CA GLY A 386 9.19 19.86 -11.84
C GLY A 386 8.47 18.74 -11.12
N ARG A 387 9.16 17.69 -10.63
CA ARG A 387 8.52 16.57 -9.93
C ARG A 387 7.92 16.97 -8.58
N ILE A 388 8.59 17.84 -7.83
CA ILE A 388 8.10 18.36 -6.54
C ILE A 388 6.98 19.36 -6.78
N TYR A 389 7.16 20.29 -7.70
CA TYR A 389 6.11 21.23 -8.12
C TYR A 389 4.85 20.50 -8.54
N ASN A 390 4.98 19.49 -9.40
CA ASN A 390 3.84 18.70 -9.88
C ASN A 390 3.16 17.87 -8.77
N ALA A 391 3.89 17.49 -7.73
CA ALA A 391 3.36 16.78 -6.56
C ALA A 391 2.78 17.71 -5.48
N THR A 392 3.01 19.02 -5.59
CA THR A 392 2.45 20.02 -4.68
C THR A 392 0.97 20.23 -4.98
N ILE A 393 0.12 19.84 -4.03
CA ILE A 393 -1.35 19.99 -4.15
C ILE A 393 -1.77 21.40 -3.77
N ILE A 394 -1.28 21.87 -2.63
CA ILE A 394 -1.54 23.20 -2.08
C ILE A 394 -0.20 23.90 -1.83
N LYS A 395 -0.09 25.14 -2.24
CA LYS A 395 1.09 25.99 -2.01
C LYS A 395 0.67 27.25 -1.28
N LYS A 396 1.16 27.42 -0.04
CA LYS A 396 0.83 28.57 0.82
C LYS A 396 -0.69 28.83 0.85
N GLY A 397 -1.45 27.85 1.30
CA GLY A 397 -2.91 27.94 1.44
C GLY A 397 -3.70 28.04 0.12
N LYS A 398 -3.08 27.81 -1.06
CA LYS A 398 -3.78 27.92 -2.37
C LYS A 398 -3.55 26.67 -3.19
N PHE A 399 -4.62 26.14 -3.80
CA PHE A 399 -4.49 25.02 -4.72
C PHE A 399 -3.64 25.40 -5.93
N LEU A 400 -2.74 24.50 -6.38
CA LEU A 400 -2.16 24.61 -7.70
C LEU A 400 -3.23 24.28 -8.76
N SER A 401 -3.13 24.89 -9.93
CA SER A 401 -4.15 24.83 -10.99
C SER A 401 -4.58 23.41 -11.35
N ARG A 402 -3.64 22.48 -11.40
CA ARG A 402 -3.91 21.06 -11.70
C ARG A 402 -4.75 20.33 -10.63
N TYR A 403 -4.85 20.86 -9.42
CA TYR A 403 -5.62 20.33 -8.29
C TYR A 403 -6.84 21.18 -7.95
N SER A 404 -7.15 22.22 -8.73
CA SER A 404 -8.30 23.09 -8.50
C SER A 404 -9.65 22.36 -8.50
N TYR A 405 -9.71 21.18 -9.14
CA TYR A 405 -10.91 20.34 -9.11
C TYR A 405 -11.31 19.91 -7.71
N ILE A 406 -10.36 19.80 -6.76
CA ILE A 406 -10.61 19.42 -5.35
C ILE A 406 -11.46 20.50 -4.65
N GLU A 407 -11.29 21.78 -5.02
CA GLU A 407 -12.00 22.91 -4.41
C GLU A 407 -13.53 22.78 -4.50
N LYS A 408 -14.03 22.17 -5.58
CA LYS A 408 -15.48 21.95 -5.77
C LYS A 408 -16.08 21.01 -4.73
N TYR A 409 -15.28 20.10 -4.14
CA TYR A 409 -15.74 19.12 -3.15
C TYR A 409 -15.62 19.63 -1.71
N ILE A 410 -14.84 20.69 -1.49
CA ILE A 410 -14.62 21.28 -0.17
C ILE A 410 -15.67 22.36 0.12
N LYS A 411 -16.12 23.09 -0.92
CA LYS A 411 -17.13 24.15 -0.80
C LYS A 411 -18.55 23.63 -0.62
N LYS A 412 -18.80 22.36 -0.80
CA LYS A 412 -20.06 21.66 -0.50
C LYS A 412 -20.02 21.06 0.91
#